data_75f92faac6677b6f39284910fd2a5b68
#
_entry.id   75f92faac6677b6f39284910fd2a5b68
#
_cell.length_a   1.000
_cell.length_b   1.000
_cell.length_c   1.000
_cell.angle_alpha   90.00
_cell.angle_beta   90.00
_cell.angle_gamma   90.00
#
_symmetry.space_group_name_H-M   'P 1'
#
loop_
_entity.id
_entity.type
_entity.pdbx_description
1 polymer ?
#
loop_
_entity_poly.entity_id
_entity_poly.type
_entity_poly.pdbx_seq_one_letter_code
_entity_poly.pdbx_strand_id
1 'polypeptide(L)'
;NDCTKDTTFVLDDPELLASSITITNSEEAFNGFGVQCADNENGIIDLDITGGVEPYQYTWSNDEETQDISNLTPGWYVVDVIDANGCEVTDSIEIIAPTELILTADFDEFNGFGVECEGDQDAIITTLVSGGVEPYTWNWSTGDTSQDLENIGAGTYTITVTDDNGCQKDTTLIITDPDNGVSVTGETSQADAGPYQISCFEGNDGSISIVASGGTEVYTYEWSNGETTQDINSLTAGSYSVIITDSNGCTTDTTFVL
;
A
#
# COMPACT_ATOMS: atom_id res chain seq x y z
N ASN A 1 54.49 -77.26 -35.96
CA ASN A 1 54.60 -75.91 -35.30
C ASN A 1 53.27 -75.27 -35.30
N ASP A 2 52.43 -75.51 -34.28
CA ASP A 2 51.17 -74.77 -34.07
C ASP A 2 51.52 -73.45 -33.42
N CYS A 3 51.42 -72.39 -34.23
CA CYS A 3 51.42 -71.07 -33.72
C CYS A 3 49.95 -70.67 -33.36
N THR A 4 49.57 -70.85 -32.14
CA THR A 4 48.34 -70.28 -31.60
C THR A 4 48.59 -68.77 -31.31
N LYS A 5 47.83 -67.87 -31.91
CA LYS A 5 47.80 -66.43 -31.63
C LYS A 5 46.64 -66.21 -30.69
N ASP A 6 46.94 -66.02 -29.40
CA ASP A 6 45.94 -65.57 -28.44
C ASP A 6 45.62 -64.06 -28.67
N THR A 7 44.35 -63.75 -28.88
CA THR A 7 43.87 -62.39 -29.01
C THR A 7 43.00 -62.12 -27.78
N THR A 8 43.42 -61.21 -26.91
CA THR A 8 42.65 -60.77 -25.75
C THR A 8 41.77 -59.61 -26.21
N PHE A 9 40.47 -59.73 -26.05
CA PHE A 9 39.53 -58.65 -26.22
C PHE A 9 39.22 -58.10 -24.85
N VAL A 10 39.40 -56.80 -24.66
CA VAL A 10 38.94 -56.04 -23.49
C VAL A 10 37.56 -55.54 -23.86
N LEU A 11 36.57 -55.85 -23.05
CA LEU A 11 35.25 -55.27 -23.13
C LEU A 11 35.20 -54.22 -22.02
N ASP A 12 35.14 -52.93 -22.41
CA ASP A 12 34.95 -51.83 -21.47
C ASP A 12 33.46 -51.56 -21.37
N ASP A 13 32.94 -51.37 -20.16
CA ASP A 13 31.59 -50.89 -19.93
C ASP A 13 31.54 -49.39 -20.18
N PRO A 14 30.44 -48.89 -20.77
CA PRO A 14 30.23 -47.43 -20.85
C PRO A 14 30.21 -46.79 -19.45
N GLU A 15 30.58 -45.53 -19.38
CA GLU A 15 30.45 -44.75 -18.12
C GLU A 15 28.98 -44.72 -17.69
N LEU A 16 28.77 -44.78 -16.37
CA LEU A 16 27.41 -44.73 -15.79
C LEU A 16 26.73 -43.42 -16.17
N LEU A 17 25.52 -43.53 -16.75
CA LEU A 17 24.68 -42.37 -16.99
C LEU A 17 24.28 -41.72 -15.66
N ALA A 18 24.56 -40.43 -15.47
CA ALA A 18 24.24 -39.69 -14.27
C ALA A 18 23.80 -38.28 -14.62
N SER A 19 22.88 -37.72 -13.83
CA SER A 19 22.35 -36.35 -13.92
C SER A 19 22.81 -35.50 -12.74
N SER A 20 22.89 -34.20 -12.95
CA SER A 20 23.01 -33.16 -11.93
C SER A 20 22.10 -31.99 -12.30
N ILE A 21 21.18 -31.68 -11.41
CA ILE A 21 20.14 -30.67 -11.68
C ILE A 21 20.32 -29.48 -10.73
N THR A 22 20.29 -28.26 -11.28
CA THR A 22 20.46 -27.02 -10.52
C THR A 22 19.45 -25.95 -10.96
N ILE A 23 19.14 -25.01 -10.04
CA ILE A 23 18.37 -23.82 -10.34
C ILE A 23 19.35 -22.67 -10.54
N THR A 24 19.42 -22.09 -11.74
CA THR A 24 20.47 -21.13 -12.10
C THR A 24 20.32 -19.73 -11.52
N ASN A 25 19.15 -19.35 -10.99
CA ASN A 25 18.88 -17.99 -10.50
C ASN A 25 18.67 -17.90 -8.98
N SER A 26 18.87 -18.99 -8.21
CA SER A 26 18.34 -19.11 -6.84
C SER A 26 19.16 -18.43 -5.74
N GLU A 27 20.48 -18.34 -5.85
CA GLU A 27 21.31 -17.94 -4.69
C GLU A 27 21.71 -16.46 -4.68
N GLU A 28 21.97 -15.84 -5.83
CA GLU A 28 22.42 -14.45 -5.90
C GLU A 28 21.33 -13.47 -6.39
N ALA A 29 20.37 -13.93 -7.23
CA ALA A 29 19.40 -13.05 -7.87
C ALA A 29 18.09 -12.91 -7.07
N PHE A 30 17.64 -13.98 -6.38
CA PHE A 30 16.31 -14.00 -5.73
C PHE A 30 16.38 -14.49 -4.27
N ASN A 31 17.46 -14.17 -3.55
CA ASN A 31 17.61 -14.48 -2.12
C ASN A 31 17.36 -15.97 -1.76
N GLY A 32 17.79 -16.89 -2.64
CA GLY A 32 17.65 -18.35 -2.44
C GLY A 32 16.34 -18.94 -2.97
N PHE A 33 15.47 -18.13 -3.60
CA PHE A 33 14.28 -18.62 -4.27
C PHE A 33 14.56 -18.91 -5.75
N GLY A 34 13.83 -19.84 -6.34
CA GLY A 34 13.97 -20.21 -7.76
C GLY A 34 13.22 -19.29 -8.71
N VAL A 35 12.34 -18.43 -8.17
CA VAL A 35 11.61 -17.36 -8.88
C VAL A 35 11.67 -16.07 -8.08
N GLN A 36 11.50 -14.95 -8.78
CA GLN A 36 11.60 -13.62 -8.18
C GLN A 36 10.46 -13.32 -7.19
N CYS A 37 9.21 -13.53 -7.62
CA CYS A 37 8.00 -13.27 -6.83
C CYS A 37 7.13 -14.53 -6.78
N ALA A 38 6.16 -14.56 -5.88
CA ALA A 38 5.34 -15.72 -5.56
C ALA A 38 4.65 -16.37 -6.77
N ASP A 39 4.28 -15.58 -7.76
CA ASP A 39 3.53 -15.97 -8.95
C ASP A 39 4.32 -15.80 -10.26
N ASN A 40 5.63 -15.54 -10.20
CA ASN A 40 6.44 -15.35 -11.38
C ASN A 40 6.74 -16.67 -12.10
N GLU A 41 6.85 -16.58 -13.44
CA GLU A 41 7.19 -17.67 -14.34
C GLU A 41 8.62 -17.47 -14.90
N ASN A 42 9.57 -17.15 -14.04
CA ASN A 42 10.95 -16.85 -14.44
C ASN A 42 11.99 -17.85 -13.89
N GLY A 43 11.54 -19.01 -13.43
CA GLY A 43 12.40 -20.10 -13.00
C GLY A 43 13.19 -20.70 -14.16
N ILE A 44 14.43 -21.10 -13.90
CA ILE A 44 15.33 -21.75 -14.86
C ILE A 44 15.99 -22.95 -14.20
N ILE A 45 15.91 -24.10 -14.87
CA ILE A 45 16.58 -25.33 -14.49
C ILE A 45 17.66 -25.65 -15.49
N ASP A 46 18.86 -25.88 -15.02
CA ASP A 46 20.05 -26.34 -15.75
C ASP A 46 20.31 -27.81 -15.39
N LEU A 47 20.37 -28.65 -16.41
CA LEU A 47 20.56 -30.10 -16.29
C LEU A 47 21.87 -30.52 -16.95
N ASP A 48 22.82 -30.94 -16.13
CA ASP A 48 24.07 -31.56 -16.62
C ASP A 48 23.94 -33.09 -16.66
N ILE A 49 24.37 -33.68 -17.78
CA ILE A 49 24.44 -35.15 -17.95
C ILE A 49 25.88 -35.57 -18.11
N THR A 50 26.25 -36.65 -17.41
CA THR A 50 27.54 -37.27 -17.51
C THR A 50 27.42 -38.78 -17.74
N GLY A 51 28.39 -39.36 -18.47
CA GLY A 51 28.36 -40.78 -18.81
C GLY A 51 27.28 -41.16 -19.81
N GLY A 52 26.97 -42.44 -19.95
CA GLY A 52 26.06 -42.95 -20.98
C GLY A 52 26.59 -42.77 -22.40
N VAL A 53 25.71 -42.93 -23.41
CA VAL A 53 26.05 -42.79 -24.81
C VAL A 53 25.11 -41.81 -25.52
N GLU A 54 25.65 -40.73 -26.06
CA GLU A 54 24.89 -39.76 -26.82
C GLU A 54 24.27 -40.35 -28.12
N PRO A 55 23.12 -39.81 -28.62
CA PRO A 55 22.38 -38.67 -28.09
C PRO A 55 21.47 -39.09 -26.93
N TYR A 56 21.20 -38.08 -26.03
CA TYR A 56 20.24 -38.22 -24.95
C TYR A 56 18.85 -37.74 -25.36
N GLN A 57 17.83 -38.36 -24.80
CA GLN A 57 16.43 -37.92 -24.90
C GLN A 57 15.96 -37.48 -23.51
N TYR A 58 15.24 -36.36 -23.43
CA TYR A 58 14.74 -35.76 -22.22
C TYR A 58 13.22 -35.76 -22.23
N THR A 59 12.61 -36.04 -21.09
CA THR A 59 11.17 -35.92 -20.89
C THR A 59 10.92 -35.32 -19.51
N TRP A 60 10.51 -34.05 -19.50
CA TRP A 60 10.18 -33.35 -18.26
C TRP A 60 8.70 -33.55 -17.90
N SER A 61 8.38 -33.38 -16.61
CA SER A 61 7.01 -33.47 -16.08
C SER A 61 6.06 -32.40 -16.61
N ASN A 62 6.56 -31.36 -17.25
CA ASN A 62 5.80 -30.30 -17.94
C ASN A 62 5.77 -30.47 -19.46
N ASP A 63 6.08 -31.68 -19.94
CA ASP A 63 6.12 -32.07 -21.36
C ASP A 63 7.22 -31.38 -22.22
N GLU A 64 8.20 -30.70 -21.58
CA GLU A 64 9.38 -30.20 -22.28
C GLU A 64 10.34 -31.37 -22.61
N GLU A 65 11.06 -31.23 -23.75
CA GLU A 65 11.99 -32.26 -24.28
C GLU A 65 13.43 -31.72 -24.43
N THR A 66 13.71 -30.52 -23.91
CA THR A 66 15.05 -29.90 -23.96
C THR A 66 15.86 -30.28 -22.72
N GLN A 67 17.18 -30.20 -22.82
CA GLN A 67 18.07 -30.46 -21.67
C GLN A 67 17.75 -29.47 -20.54
N ASP A 68 17.85 -28.17 -20.84
CA ASP A 68 17.53 -27.10 -19.89
C ASP A 68 16.13 -26.58 -20.17
N ILE A 69 15.44 -26.14 -19.12
CA ILE A 69 14.09 -25.60 -19.21
C ILE A 69 13.99 -24.26 -18.47
N SER A 70 13.15 -23.35 -18.98
CA SER A 70 13.01 -21.99 -18.50
C SER A 70 11.54 -21.51 -18.51
N ASN A 71 11.28 -20.32 -17.98
CA ASN A 71 9.94 -19.76 -17.78
C ASN A 71 9.07 -20.67 -16.90
N LEU A 72 9.66 -21.13 -15.80
CA LEU A 72 9.05 -22.11 -14.92
C LEU A 72 8.35 -21.40 -13.75
N THR A 73 7.18 -21.90 -13.40
CA THR A 73 6.46 -21.56 -12.18
C THR A 73 7.02 -22.31 -10.96
N PRO A 74 6.71 -21.87 -9.74
CA PRO A 74 7.02 -22.66 -8.53
C PRO A 74 6.38 -24.06 -8.59
N GLY A 75 7.12 -25.07 -8.14
CA GLY A 75 6.66 -26.45 -8.12
C GLY A 75 7.77 -27.47 -8.33
N TRP A 76 7.38 -28.74 -8.37
CA TRP A 76 8.28 -29.86 -8.63
C TRP A 76 8.41 -30.15 -10.13
N TYR A 77 9.66 -30.31 -10.57
CA TYR A 77 10.02 -30.71 -11.92
C TYR A 77 10.79 -32.03 -11.84
N VAL A 78 10.35 -33.01 -12.62
CA VAL A 78 10.97 -34.32 -12.74
C VAL A 78 11.42 -34.50 -14.18
N VAL A 79 12.61 -34.99 -14.40
CA VAL A 79 13.14 -35.33 -15.73
C VAL A 79 13.49 -36.80 -15.80
N ASP A 80 13.07 -37.45 -16.88
CA ASP A 80 13.58 -38.77 -17.31
C ASP A 80 14.53 -38.55 -18.48
N VAL A 81 15.75 -39.06 -18.36
CA VAL A 81 16.80 -39.01 -19.39
C VAL A 81 17.12 -40.41 -19.86
N ILE A 82 17.09 -40.61 -21.18
CA ILE A 82 17.38 -41.89 -21.83
C ILE A 82 18.56 -41.72 -22.79
N ASP A 83 19.60 -42.53 -22.66
CA ASP A 83 20.74 -42.55 -23.57
C ASP A 83 20.47 -43.36 -24.86
N ALA A 84 21.38 -43.32 -25.83
CA ALA A 84 21.24 -44.04 -27.12
C ALA A 84 21.21 -45.59 -26.94
N ASN A 85 21.67 -46.11 -25.84
CA ASN A 85 21.63 -47.53 -25.47
C ASN A 85 20.36 -47.93 -24.72
N GLY A 86 19.51 -46.97 -24.35
CA GLY A 86 18.32 -47.21 -23.54
C GLY A 86 18.57 -47.27 -22.05
N CYS A 87 19.71 -46.77 -21.57
CA CYS A 87 19.93 -46.59 -20.12
C CYS A 87 19.16 -45.34 -19.66
N GLU A 88 18.53 -45.43 -18.48
CA GLU A 88 17.66 -44.40 -17.95
C GLU A 88 18.20 -43.83 -16.63
N VAL A 89 18.02 -42.52 -16.43
CA VAL A 89 18.19 -41.83 -15.15
C VAL A 89 17.04 -40.85 -14.95
N THR A 90 16.49 -40.83 -13.74
CA THR A 90 15.44 -39.90 -13.30
C THR A 90 15.98 -38.98 -12.23
N ASP A 91 15.72 -37.70 -12.34
CA ASP A 91 16.07 -36.67 -11.34
C ASP A 91 14.92 -35.69 -11.12
N SER A 92 14.97 -34.93 -10.02
CA SER A 92 13.92 -34.00 -9.67
C SER A 92 14.41 -32.83 -8.83
N ILE A 93 13.79 -31.67 -9.02
CA ILE A 93 14.08 -30.46 -8.27
C ILE A 93 12.80 -29.67 -8.00
N GLU A 94 12.75 -28.96 -6.87
CA GLU A 94 11.66 -28.07 -6.50
C GLU A 94 12.05 -26.62 -6.70
N ILE A 95 11.30 -25.89 -7.52
CA ILE A 95 11.37 -24.43 -7.58
C ILE A 95 10.53 -23.85 -6.45
N ILE A 96 11.19 -23.20 -5.48
CA ILE A 96 10.55 -22.55 -4.34
C ILE A 96 10.36 -21.07 -4.65
N ALA A 97 9.17 -20.53 -4.30
CA ALA A 97 8.86 -19.11 -4.37
C ALA A 97 8.91 -18.43 -3.01
N PRO A 98 9.17 -17.12 -2.93
CA PRO A 98 8.86 -16.34 -1.73
C PRO A 98 7.35 -16.34 -1.45
N THR A 99 6.95 -16.02 -0.23
CA THR A 99 5.54 -15.78 0.10
C THR A 99 5.03 -14.53 -0.63
N GLU A 100 3.73 -14.47 -0.94
CA GLU A 100 3.14 -13.29 -1.60
C GLU A 100 3.35 -12.02 -0.76
N LEU A 101 3.82 -10.94 -1.39
CA LEU A 101 3.91 -9.61 -0.78
C LEU A 101 2.51 -9.03 -0.61
N ILE A 102 2.10 -8.76 0.62
CA ILE A 102 0.79 -8.21 0.98
C ILE A 102 1.00 -6.85 1.61
N LEU A 103 0.27 -5.84 1.11
CA LEU A 103 0.22 -4.48 1.64
C LEU A 103 -1.21 -4.15 2.05
N THR A 104 -1.38 -3.69 3.28
CA THR A 104 -2.60 -3.03 3.75
C THR A 104 -2.26 -1.62 4.22
N ALA A 105 -3.17 -0.68 4.00
CA ALA A 105 -3.04 0.69 4.46
C ALA A 105 -4.40 1.19 4.96
N ASP A 106 -4.38 1.98 6.03
CA ASP A 106 -5.57 2.51 6.69
C ASP A 106 -5.28 3.89 7.28
N PHE A 107 -6.31 4.65 7.64
CA PHE A 107 -6.20 5.95 8.31
C PHE A 107 -7.34 6.14 9.30
N ASP A 108 -7.12 6.98 10.32
CA ASP A 108 -8.14 7.34 11.28
C ASP A 108 -9.18 8.28 10.65
N GLU A 109 -10.46 8.10 11.01
CA GLU A 109 -11.55 8.94 10.54
C GLU A 109 -12.11 9.82 11.68
N PHE A 110 -12.33 11.10 11.36
CA PHE A 110 -13.00 12.09 12.19
C PHE A 110 -14.42 12.32 11.67
N ASN A 111 -15.41 11.68 12.26
CA ASN A 111 -16.82 11.75 11.82
C ASN A 111 -17.04 11.48 10.32
N GLY A 112 -16.26 10.53 9.74
CA GLY A 112 -16.34 10.12 8.34
C GLY A 112 -15.43 10.91 7.39
N PHE A 113 -14.55 11.78 7.92
CA PHE A 113 -13.51 12.49 7.18
C PHE A 113 -12.13 12.05 7.65
N GLY A 114 -11.13 12.17 6.79
CA GLY A 114 -9.78 11.78 7.11
C GLY A 114 -8.94 12.88 7.78
N VAL A 115 -9.42 14.11 7.84
CA VAL A 115 -8.88 15.25 8.61
C VAL A 115 -9.94 15.84 9.51
N GLU A 116 -9.51 16.47 10.62
CA GLU A 116 -10.41 17.01 11.64
C GLU A 116 -11.19 18.22 11.10
N CYS A 117 -10.49 19.19 10.50
CA CYS A 117 -11.07 20.41 9.97
C CYS A 117 -10.69 20.64 8.50
N GLU A 118 -11.50 21.47 7.78
CA GLU A 118 -11.20 21.88 6.40
C GLU A 118 -9.78 22.49 6.30
N GLY A 119 -8.95 21.89 5.45
CA GLY A 119 -7.59 22.37 5.19
C GLY A 119 -6.54 21.93 6.20
N ASP A 120 -6.90 21.17 7.23
CA ASP A 120 -5.94 20.62 8.17
C ASP A 120 -5.00 19.59 7.51
N GLN A 121 -3.84 19.41 8.13
CA GLN A 121 -2.83 18.43 7.71
C GLN A 121 -2.50 17.53 8.91
N ASP A 122 -3.50 16.91 9.46
CA ASP A 122 -3.41 16.10 10.67
C ASP A 122 -3.66 14.60 10.41
N ALA A 123 -3.97 14.23 9.18
CA ALA A 123 -4.16 12.84 8.81
C ALA A 123 -2.85 12.05 8.84
N ILE A 124 -2.98 10.78 9.23
CA ILE A 124 -1.91 9.79 9.23
C ILE A 124 -2.41 8.55 8.49
N ILE A 125 -1.64 8.10 7.51
CA ILE A 125 -1.86 6.79 6.89
C ILE A 125 -0.85 5.81 7.47
N THR A 126 -1.34 4.73 8.06
CA THR A 126 -0.54 3.62 8.58
C THR A 126 -0.51 2.48 7.59
N THR A 127 0.66 1.85 7.40
CA THR A 127 0.82 0.70 6.51
C THR A 127 1.27 -0.54 7.25
N LEU A 128 0.77 -1.69 6.80
CA LEU A 128 1.23 -2.99 7.25
C LEU A 128 1.62 -3.83 6.03
N VAL A 129 2.86 -4.35 6.07
CA VAL A 129 3.43 -5.21 5.04
C VAL A 129 3.68 -6.60 5.62
N SER A 130 3.40 -7.64 4.85
CA SER A 130 3.73 -9.02 5.20
C SER A 130 4.05 -9.84 3.95
N GLY A 131 4.81 -10.94 4.10
CA GLY A 131 5.27 -11.73 2.95
C GLY A 131 6.35 -11.00 2.14
N GLY A 132 6.64 -11.51 0.93
CA GLY A 132 7.80 -11.06 0.17
C GLY A 132 9.13 -11.37 0.87
N VAL A 133 10.18 -10.65 0.51
CA VAL A 133 11.54 -10.80 1.06
C VAL A 133 12.01 -9.46 1.64
N GLU A 134 12.30 -9.42 2.95
CA GLU A 134 12.85 -8.21 3.59
C GLU A 134 14.30 -7.92 3.14
N PRO A 135 14.73 -6.64 3.11
CA PRO A 135 14.03 -5.44 3.55
C PRO A 135 13.04 -4.88 2.52
N TYR A 136 12.05 -4.11 3.03
CA TYR A 136 11.10 -3.39 2.18
C TYR A 136 11.54 -1.94 1.97
N THR A 137 11.12 -1.37 0.83
CA THR A 137 11.22 0.06 0.52
C THR A 137 9.84 0.61 0.20
N TRP A 138 9.57 1.85 0.63
CA TRP A 138 8.30 2.54 0.45
C TRP A 138 8.49 3.74 -0.48
N ASN A 139 7.52 3.98 -1.34
CA ASN A 139 7.50 5.13 -2.24
C ASN A 139 6.09 5.68 -2.36
N TRP A 140 5.85 6.80 -1.70
CA TRP A 140 4.58 7.51 -1.73
C TRP A 140 4.49 8.43 -2.95
N SER A 141 3.25 8.70 -3.41
CA SER A 141 2.98 9.67 -4.47
C SER A 141 3.44 11.09 -4.14
N THR A 142 3.67 11.40 -2.86
CA THR A 142 4.26 12.64 -2.36
C THR A 142 5.77 12.71 -2.53
N GLY A 143 6.42 11.58 -2.80
CA GLY A 143 7.88 11.42 -2.80
C GLY A 143 8.48 11.05 -1.44
N ASP A 144 7.64 10.86 -0.42
CA ASP A 144 8.07 10.34 0.88
C ASP A 144 8.44 8.86 0.76
N THR A 145 9.36 8.40 1.63
CA THR A 145 9.87 7.02 1.68
C THR A 145 9.73 6.37 3.06
N SER A 146 9.04 7.01 3.97
CA SER A 146 8.68 6.43 5.28
C SER A 146 7.64 5.31 5.13
N GLN A 147 7.57 4.42 6.10
CA GLN A 147 6.54 3.37 6.12
C GLN A 147 5.15 3.99 6.21
N ASP A 148 4.93 4.86 7.17
CA ASP A 148 3.69 5.57 7.40
C ASP A 148 3.81 7.01 6.86
N LEU A 149 2.69 7.60 6.44
CA LEU A 149 2.65 8.96 5.93
C LEU A 149 1.87 9.83 6.90
N GLU A 150 2.53 10.86 7.43
CA GLU A 150 2.00 11.72 8.49
C GLU A 150 1.91 13.19 8.04
N ASN A 151 1.11 13.98 8.76
CA ASN A 151 0.93 15.41 8.54
C ASN A 151 0.46 15.73 7.12
N ILE A 152 -0.56 15.01 6.67
CA ILE A 152 -1.16 15.17 5.34
C ILE A 152 -2.58 15.69 5.45
N GLY A 153 -2.98 16.45 4.46
CA GLY A 153 -4.34 16.96 4.31
C GLY A 153 -5.22 16.06 3.44
N ALA A 154 -6.39 16.58 3.09
CA ALA A 154 -7.27 15.94 2.11
C ALA A 154 -6.56 15.76 0.76
N GLY A 155 -6.73 14.61 0.13
CA GLY A 155 -6.07 14.29 -1.12
C GLY A 155 -6.12 12.80 -1.47
N THR A 156 -5.49 12.46 -2.59
CA THR A 156 -5.32 11.07 -3.02
C THR A 156 -3.86 10.67 -2.86
N TYR A 157 -3.62 9.61 -2.12
CA TYR A 157 -2.29 9.11 -1.79
C TYR A 157 -2.14 7.67 -2.27
N THR A 158 -1.11 7.44 -3.07
CA THR A 158 -0.73 6.10 -3.52
C THR A 158 0.59 5.73 -2.88
N ILE A 159 0.67 4.53 -2.35
CA ILE A 159 1.89 3.91 -1.84
C ILE A 159 2.25 2.71 -2.70
N THR A 160 3.52 2.59 -3.05
CA THR A 160 4.13 1.39 -3.63
C THR A 160 5.17 0.87 -2.67
N VAL A 161 5.04 -0.39 -2.26
CA VAL A 161 6.06 -1.11 -1.49
C VAL A 161 6.80 -2.05 -2.42
N THR A 162 8.12 -2.09 -2.29
CA THR A 162 9.00 -3.00 -3.04
C THR A 162 9.82 -3.80 -2.04
N ASP A 163 9.85 -5.12 -2.19
CA ASP A 163 10.67 -6.02 -1.39
C ASP A 163 12.11 -6.14 -1.95
N ASP A 164 12.99 -6.90 -1.28
CA ASP A 164 14.38 -7.04 -1.69
C ASP A 164 14.57 -7.82 -3.01
N ASN A 165 13.60 -8.65 -3.38
CA ASN A 165 13.56 -9.32 -4.68
C ASN A 165 13.01 -8.42 -5.81
N GLY A 166 12.50 -7.22 -5.49
CA GLY A 166 11.91 -6.29 -6.44
C GLY A 166 10.42 -6.55 -6.73
N CYS A 167 9.76 -7.40 -5.93
CA CYS A 167 8.32 -7.59 -6.01
C CYS A 167 7.60 -6.35 -5.47
N GLN A 168 6.55 -5.92 -6.14
CA GLN A 168 5.85 -4.68 -5.81
C GLN A 168 4.38 -4.93 -5.48
N LYS A 169 3.88 -4.13 -4.53
CA LYS A 169 2.46 -4.02 -4.23
C LYS A 169 2.12 -2.55 -4.02
N ASP A 170 1.00 -2.11 -4.55
CA ASP A 170 0.51 -0.74 -4.40
C ASP A 170 -0.92 -0.70 -3.88
N THR A 171 -1.26 0.41 -3.23
CA THR A 171 -2.64 0.74 -2.86
C THR A 171 -2.83 2.26 -2.89
N THR A 172 -4.09 2.68 -3.01
CA THR A 172 -4.47 4.10 -3.07
C THR A 172 -5.55 4.39 -2.05
N LEU A 173 -5.34 5.44 -1.25
CA LEU A 173 -6.30 5.95 -0.29
C LEU A 173 -6.72 7.36 -0.67
N ILE A 174 -7.96 7.72 -0.30
CA ILE A 174 -8.52 9.06 -0.49
C ILE A 174 -8.82 9.60 0.89
N ILE A 175 -8.08 10.63 1.29
CA ILE A 175 -8.34 11.40 2.49
C ILE A 175 -9.30 12.53 2.12
N THR A 176 -10.40 12.62 2.84
CA THR A 176 -11.41 13.67 2.64
C THR A 176 -11.41 14.63 3.82
N ASP A 177 -11.80 15.86 3.58
CA ASP A 177 -12.06 16.89 4.60
C ASP A 177 -13.56 17.22 4.68
N PRO A 178 -14.01 17.83 5.77
CA PRO A 178 -15.37 18.36 5.85
C PRO A 178 -15.61 19.38 4.74
N ASP A 179 -16.71 19.25 4.01
CA ASP A 179 -17.13 20.21 2.98
C ASP A 179 -17.44 21.57 3.61
N ASN A 180 -16.67 22.59 3.29
CA ASN A 180 -16.78 23.97 3.77
C ASN A 180 -16.57 24.09 5.29
N GLY A 181 -15.48 24.69 5.71
CA GLY A 181 -15.22 25.00 7.13
C GLY A 181 -16.38 25.75 7.80
N VAL A 182 -16.39 25.75 9.13
CA VAL A 182 -17.43 26.46 9.89
C VAL A 182 -17.50 27.90 9.47
N SER A 183 -18.66 28.36 9.07
CA SER A 183 -18.95 29.73 8.65
C SER A 183 -20.14 30.31 9.39
N VAL A 184 -20.17 31.61 9.55
CA VAL A 184 -21.24 32.31 10.26
C VAL A 184 -21.73 33.53 9.48
N THR A 185 -23.04 33.66 9.42
CA THR A 185 -23.72 34.89 8.97
C THR A 185 -24.62 35.37 10.11
N GLY A 186 -24.84 36.66 10.21
CA GLY A 186 -25.72 37.16 11.25
C GLY A 186 -26.21 38.57 10.97
N GLU A 187 -27.31 38.89 11.65
CA GLU A 187 -27.97 40.16 11.56
C GLU A 187 -28.09 40.78 12.97
N THR A 188 -27.95 42.10 13.03
CA THR A 188 -28.22 42.86 14.25
C THR A 188 -29.61 43.45 14.20
N SER A 189 -30.25 43.63 15.36
CA SER A 189 -31.53 44.37 15.45
C SER A 189 -31.42 45.75 14.82
N GLN A 190 -32.55 46.24 14.26
CA GLN A 190 -32.69 47.60 13.82
C GLN A 190 -33.84 48.27 14.57
N ALA A 191 -33.61 49.48 15.09
CA ALA A 191 -34.66 50.28 15.72
C ALA A 191 -35.72 50.74 14.67
N ASP A 192 -36.99 50.69 15.05
CA ASP A 192 -38.14 50.98 14.17
C ASP A 192 -38.11 52.37 13.47
N ALA A 193 -37.25 53.29 13.90
CA ALA A 193 -37.28 54.66 13.47
C ALA A 193 -35.91 55.29 13.09
N GLY A 194 -34.89 54.49 12.72
CA GLY A 194 -33.58 55.06 12.36
C GLY A 194 -32.50 54.05 12.01
N PRO A 195 -31.29 54.47 11.68
CA PRO A 195 -30.19 53.60 11.30
C PRO A 195 -29.48 52.94 12.51
N TYR A 196 -30.08 53.00 13.68
CA TYR A 196 -29.52 52.51 14.92
C TYR A 196 -30.08 51.11 15.27
N GLN A 197 -29.29 50.29 15.94
CA GLN A 197 -29.65 48.94 16.36
C GLN A 197 -30.34 48.92 17.74
N ILE A 198 -30.31 50.03 18.47
CA ILE A 198 -30.89 50.22 19.82
C ILE A 198 -31.79 51.46 19.76
N SER A 199 -32.99 51.34 20.34
CA SER A 199 -34.02 52.35 20.22
C SER A 199 -33.77 53.68 20.96
N CYS A 200 -33.03 53.63 22.09
CA CYS A 200 -32.76 54.79 22.95
C CYS A 200 -31.31 54.83 23.45
N PHE A 201 -30.82 56.00 23.77
CA PHE A 201 -29.51 56.16 24.43
C PHE A 201 -29.49 55.38 25.74
N GLU A 202 -28.43 54.56 25.94
CA GLU A 202 -28.33 53.61 27.04
C GLU A 202 -29.45 52.53 27.10
N GLY A 203 -30.13 52.27 25.96
CA GLY A 203 -31.11 51.21 25.82
C GLY A 203 -30.43 49.82 25.85
N ASN A 204 -31.24 48.82 26.18
CA ASN A 204 -30.80 47.43 26.22
C ASN A 204 -31.75 46.50 25.42
N ASP A 205 -32.28 46.99 24.31
CA ASP A 205 -33.20 46.29 23.41
C ASP A 205 -32.52 45.72 22.15
N GLY A 206 -31.20 45.79 22.11
CA GLY A 206 -30.41 45.20 21.02
C GLY A 206 -30.48 43.67 21.00
N SER A 207 -30.37 43.10 19.79
CA SER A 207 -30.26 41.65 19.59
C SER A 207 -29.32 41.34 18.41
N ILE A 208 -28.74 40.16 18.45
CA ILE A 208 -27.93 39.59 17.39
C ILE A 208 -28.46 38.18 17.11
N SER A 209 -28.81 37.92 15.86
CA SER A 209 -29.23 36.59 15.39
C SER A 209 -28.21 36.07 14.40
N ILE A 210 -27.72 34.85 14.60
CA ILE A 210 -26.70 34.26 13.74
C ILE A 210 -27.14 32.90 13.21
N VAL A 211 -26.57 32.54 12.05
CA VAL A 211 -26.70 31.23 11.43
C VAL A 211 -25.30 30.69 11.20
N ALA A 212 -24.98 29.57 11.84
CA ALA A 212 -23.79 28.81 11.56
C ALA A 212 -24.06 27.82 10.43
N SER A 213 -23.06 27.55 9.60
CA SER A 213 -23.13 26.57 8.51
C SER A 213 -21.74 26.06 8.15
N GLY A 214 -21.66 24.91 7.47
CA GLY A 214 -20.40 24.25 7.14
C GLY A 214 -19.80 23.50 8.36
N GLY A 215 -18.67 22.85 8.19
CA GLY A 215 -18.11 21.94 9.20
C GLY A 215 -19.04 20.79 9.52
N THR A 216 -18.88 20.21 10.69
CA THR A 216 -19.66 19.06 11.18
C THR A 216 -20.66 19.48 12.26
N GLU A 217 -22.00 19.46 11.94
CA GLU A 217 -23.04 19.74 12.94
C GLU A 217 -22.91 18.77 14.14
N VAL A 218 -23.09 19.14 15.39
CA VAL A 218 -23.79 20.26 16.06
C VAL A 218 -22.81 21.36 16.47
N TYR A 219 -23.30 22.63 16.48
CA TYR A 219 -22.49 23.79 16.86
C TYR A 219 -22.68 24.18 18.32
N THR A 220 -21.61 24.71 18.94
CA THR A 220 -21.61 25.42 20.23
C THR A 220 -21.17 26.86 20.04
N TYR A 221 -21.63 27.75 20.92
CA TYR A 221 -21.43 29.20 20.83
C TYR A 221 -20.82 29.71 22.13
N GLU A 222 -19.85 30.61 22.01
CA GLU A 222 -19.25 31.31 23.14
C GLU A 222 -19.13 32.81 22.82
N TRP A 223 -20.01 33.59 23.39
CA TRP A 223 -20.04 35.05 23.21
C TRP A 223 -19.15 35.80 24.20
N SER A 224 -18.61 36.95 23.79
CA SER A 224 -17.76 37.81 24.64
C SER A 224 -18.45 38.33 25.92
N ASN A 225 -19.78 38.30 25.98
CA ASN A 225 -20.58 38.67 27.14
C ASN A 225 -20.89 37.45 28.06
N GLY A 226 -20.39 36.22 27.72
CA GLY A 226 -20.60 35.01 28.45
C GLY A 226 -21.86 34.20 28.08
N GLU A 227 -22.67 34.67 27.12
CA GLU A 227 -23.80 33.91 26.59
C GLU A 227 -23.29 32.69 25.73
N THR A 228 -24.09 31.63 25.68
CA THR A 228 -23.76 30.40 24.95
C THR A 228 -24.88 29.96 24.01
N THR A 229 -25.86 30.82 23.79
CA THR A 229 -26.98 30.61 22.86
C THR A 229 -26.62 31.07 21.45
N GLN A 230 -27.22 30.49 20.42
CA GLN A 230 -27.03 30.92 19.05
C GLN A 230 -27.34 32.42 18.87
N ASP A 231 -28.51 32.86 19.34
CA ASP A 231 -28.96 34.24 19.32
C ASP A 231 -28.85 34.84 20.70
N ILE A 232 -28.51 36.15 20.76
CA ILE A 232 -28.43 36.90 22.01
C ILE A 232 -29.26 38.15 21.93
N ASN A 233 -29.87 38.56 23.04
CA ASN A 233 -30.77 39.69 23.11
C ASN A 233 -30.58 40.51 24.40
N SER A 234 -31.34 41.56 24.57
CA SER A 234 -31.24 42.49 25.69
C SER A 234 -29.87 43.17 25.79
N LEU A 235 -29.30 43.52 24.61
CA LEU A 235 -27.95 44.04 24.49
C LEU A 235 -27.92 45.55 24.53
N THR A 236 -26.89 46.13 25.11
CA THR A 236 -26.56 47.54 25.04
C THR A 236 -25.66 47.83 23.82
N ALA A 237 -25.48 49.10 23.47
CA ALA A 237 -24.50 49.46 22.46
C ALA A 237 -23.10 48.99 22.80
N GLY A 238 -22.43 48.32 21.87
CA GLY A 238 -21.11 47.74 22.09
C GLY A 238 -20.70 46.77 20.99
N SER A 239 -19.54 46.13 21.19
CA SER A 239 -19.03 45.10 20.30
C SER A 239 -19.20 43.75 20.97
N TYR A 240 -19.74 42.78 20.24
CA TYR A 240 -19.99 41.42 20.69
C TYR A 240 -19.31 40.45 19.71
N SER A 241 -18.32 39.70 20.19
CA SER A 241 -17.69 38.62 19.42
C SER A 241 -18.25 37.28 19.83
N VAL A 242 -18.35 36.36 18.89
CA VAL A 242 -18.74 34.97 19.13
C VAL A 242 -17.71 34.06 18.52
N ILE A 243 -17.37 33.02 19.27
CA ILE A 243 -16.66 31.84 18.76
C ILE A 243 -17.69 30.73 18.56
N ILE A 244 -17.70 30.14 17.39
CA ILE A 244 -18.56 29.01 17.03
C ILE A 244 -17.66 27.81 16.84
N THR A 245 -17.98 26.71 17.53
CA THR A 245 -17.23 25.45 17.44
C THR A 245 -18.18 24.38 16.98
N ASP A 246 -17.77 23.60 15.98
CA ASP A 246 -18.52 22.44 15.51
C ASP A 246 -18.22 21.17 16.33
N SER A 247 -18.79 20.02 15.99
CA SER A 247 -18.62 18.79 16.74
C SER A 247 -17.24 18.13 16.56
N ASN A 248 -16.45 18.53 15.55
CA ASN A 248 -15.06 18.11 15.37
C ASN A 248 -14.07 19.03 16.14
N GLY A 249 -14.53 20.15 16.70
CA GLY A 249 -13.67 21.11 17.35
C GLY A 249 -13.21 22.25 16.44
N CYS A 250 -13.64 22.28 15.19
CA CYS A 250 -13.31 23.34 14.23
C CYS A 250 -14.01 24.65 14.61
N THR A 251 -13.30 25.75 14.54
CA THR A 251 -13.79 27.03 15.03
C THR A 251 -13.83 28.12 13.97
N THR A 252 -14.79 29.01 14.09
CA THR A 252 -14.81 30.32 13.41
C THR A 252 -15.22 31.39 14.39
N ASP A 253 -14.80 32.64 14.13
CA ASP A 253 -15.21 33.77 14.95
C ASP A 253 -15.70 34.97 14.09
N THR A 254 -16.53 35.78 14.69
CA THR A 254 -16.95 37.02 14.09
C THR A 254 -17.33 38.04 15.17
N THR A 255 -17.42 39.32 14.78
CA THR A 255 -17.76 40.41 15.69
C THR A 255 -18.87 41.27 15.10
N PHE A 256 -19.90 41.55 15.88
CA PHE A 256 -21.00 42.43 15.59
C PHE A 256 -20.91 43.70 16.43
N VAL A 257 -21.33 44.80 15.86
CA VAL A 257 -21.35 46.09 16.55
C VAL A 257 -22.78 46.62 16.57
N LEU A 258 -23.27 46.89 17.77
CA LEU A 258 -24.56 47.52 18.01
C LEU A 258 -24.43 49.00 18.35
#